data_152d7729fc04a76e7c673166be29f8de
#
_entry.id   152d7729fc04a76e7c673166be29f8de
#
_cell.length_a   1.000
_cell.length_b   1.000
_cell.length_c   1.000
_cell.angle_alpha   90.00
_cell.angle_beta   90.00
_cell.angle_gamma   90.00
#
_symmetry.space_group_name_H-M   'P 1'
#
loop_
_entity.id
_entity.type
_entity.pdbx_description
1 polymer ?
#
loop_
_entity_poly.entity_id
_entity_poly.type
_entity_poly.pdbx_seq_one_letter_code
_entity_poly.pdbx_strand_id
1 'polypeptide(L)'
;MSQFLSGGATFEEVIVPTEIENLWFAPSGPVPPNPAELIGSPRMTEFIDRAKNEFDTIILDTSPVGIVTDALLLSQLANVTLFIVRQRYTTRGSVQLLDEIFRMGEMPNVAIVVNDISASGYYSYGLRYGYSLGYGNRYYDPGNYYSKDGGKSSGYYTND
;
A
#
# COMPACT_ATOMS: atom_id res chain seq x y z
N MET A 1 12.21 -11.58 5.68
CA MET A 1 11.09 -12.34 5.08
C MET A 1 11.57 -13.50 4.21
N SER A 2 12.37 -13.29 3.16
CA SER A 2 12.85 -14.35 2.26
C SER A 2 13.53 -15.52 2.97
N GLN A 3 14.28 -15.26 4.03
CA GLN A 3 14.93 -16.31 4.84
C GLN A 3 13.92 -17.18 5.59
N PHE A 4 12.85 -16.59 6.13
CA PHE A 4 11.76 -17.37 6.73
C PHE A 4 11.09 -18.27 5.67
N LEU A 5 10.72 -17.68 4.52
CA LEU A 5 10.01 -18.40 3.46
C LEU A 5 10.85 -19.56 2.90
N SER A 6 12.17 -19.43 2.86
CA SER A 6 13.11 -20.51 2.43
C SER A 6 13.46 -21.50 3.53
N GLY A 7 13.01 -21.31 4.77
CA GLY A 7 13.32 -22.18 5.90
C GLY A 7 14.63 -21.89 6.61
N GLY A 8 15.29 -20.78 6.28
CA GLY A 8 16.58 -20.39 6.86
C GLY A 8 16.50 -19.55 8.13
N ALA A 9 15.28 -19.10 8.54
CA ALA A 9 15.08 -18.32 9.75
C ALA A 9 13.73 -18.63 10.38
N THR A 10 13.57 -18.30 11.67
CA THR A 10 12.30 -18.38 12.41
C THR A 10 11.48 -17.09 12.21
N PHE A 11 10.23 -17.10 12.66
CA PHE A 11 9.35 -15.94 12.62
C PHE A 11 9.91 -14.77 13.46
N GLU A 12 10.40 -15.08 14.67
CA GLU A 12 10.97 -14.09 15.58
C GLU A 12 12.24 -13.44 15.03
N GLU A 13 13.04 -14.17 14.28
CA GLU A 13 14.28 -13.66 13.69
C GLU A 13 14.03 -12.69 12.52
N VAL A 14 12.87 -12.77 11.87
CA VAL A 14 12.57 -11.91 10.72
C VAL A 14 11.67 -10.71 11.05
N ILE A 15 11.10 -10.67 12.25
CA ILE A 15 10.32 -9.52 12.74
C ILE A 15 11.19 -8.68 13.66
N VAL A 16 11.37 -7.41 13.31
CA VAL A 16 12.25 -6.47 13.98
C VAL A 16 11.43 -5.34 14.60
N PRO A 17 11.60 -5.03 15.90
CA PRO A 17 10.99 -3.85 16.49
C PRO A 17 11.56 -2.58 15.86
N THR A 18 10.76 -1.53 15.77
CA THR A 18 11.21 -0.21 15.34
C THR A 18 11.34 0.74 16.54
N GLU A 19 11.85 1.95 16.30
CA GLU A 19 11.88 3.02 17.32
C GLU A 19 10.49 3.59 17.64
N ILE A 20 9.48 3.26 16.83
CA ILE A 20 8.10 3.67 17.03
C ILE A 20 7.40 2.62 17.87
N GLU A 21 6.78 3.05 18.96
CA GLU A 21 6.04 2.17 19.86
C GLU A 21 4.93 1.41 19.10
N ASN A 22 4.82 0.11 19.35
CA ASN A 22 3.86 -0.80 18.70
C ASN A 22 3.99 -0.95 17.18
N LEU A 23 5.12 -0.54 16.60
CA LEU A 23 5.42 -0.75 15.19
C LEU A 23 6.58 -1.74 15.01
N TRP A 24 6.30 -2.80 14.27
CA TRP A 24 7.24 -3.86 13.92
C TRP A 24 7.44 -3.92 12.42
N PHE A 25 8.57 -4.37 11.98
CA PHE A 25 8.93 -4.43 10.57
C PHE A 25 9.50 -5.80 10.20
N ALA A 26 9.00 -6.39 9.12
CA ALA A 26 9.54 -7.60 8.52
C ALA A 26 10.18 -7.27 7.16
N PRO A 27 11.50 -7.04 7.10
CA PRO A 27 12.19 -6.72 5.84
C PRO A 27 12.11 -7.88 4.85
N SER A 28 12.06 -7.57 3.55
CA SER A 28 12.04 -8.58 2.48
C SER A 28 13.24 -9.51 2.53
N GLY A 29 14.39 -9.00 2.96
CA GLY A 29 15.65 -9.74 2.97
C GLY A 29 16.30 -9.82 1.58
N PRO A 30 17.31 -10.68 1.39
CA PRO A 30 17.95 -10.89 0.09
C PRO A 30 16.94 -11.38 -0.95
N VAL A 31 17.10 -10.92 -2.20
CA VAL A 31 16.23 -11.34 -3.31
C VAL A 31 16.49 -12.81 -3.63
N PRO A 32 15.51 -13.70 -3.47
CA PRO A 32 15.66 -15.11 -3.82
C PRO A 32 15.53 -15.30 -5.34
N PRO A 33 16.00 -16.43 -5.89
CA PRO A 33 15.89 -16.72 -7.32
C PRO A 33 14.42 -16.94 -7.78
N ASN A 34 13.51 -17.27 -6.88
CA ASN A 34 12.11 -17.61 -7.14
C ASN A 34 11.13 -16.89 -6.21
N PRO A 35 11.05 -15.55 -6.21
CA PRO A 35 10.27 -14.77 -5.24
C PRO A 35 8.78 -15.10 -5.28
N ALA A 36 8.16 -15.17 -6.46
CA ALA A 36 6.72 -15.45 -6.59
C ALA A 36 6.34 -16.84 -6.05
N GLU A 37 7.19 -17.84 -6.25
CA GLU A 37 6.99 -19.21 -5.73
C GLU A 37 7.02 -19.23 -4.20
N LEU A 38 7.95 -18.48 -3.59
CA LEU A 38 8.03 -18.36 -2.13
C LEU A 38 6.83 -17.62 -1.55
N ILE A 39 6.37 -16.58 -2.19
CA ILE A 39 5.15 -15.84 -1.79
C ILE A 39 3.91 -16.72 -1.90
N GLY A 40 3.81 -17.55 -2.94
CA GLY A 40 2.72 -18.51 -3.11
C GLY A 40 2.84 -19.78 -2.25
N SER A 41 3.86 -19.92 -1.42
CA SER A 41 4.11 -21.12 -0.64
C SER A 41 3.24 -21.20 0.63
N PRO A 42 3.00 -22.41 1.16
CA PRO A 42 2.34 -22.59 2.46
C PRO A 42 3.01 -21.85 3.61
N ARG A 43 4.32 -21.61 3.52
CA ARG A 43 5.05 -20.86 4.55
C ARG A 43 4.65 -19.38 4.60
N MET A 44 4.22 -18.78 3.51
CA MET A 44 3.66 -17.43 3.52
C MET A 44 2.33 -17.39 4.28
N THR A 45 1.47 -18.37 4.06
CA THR A 45 0.22 -18.52 4.82
C THR A 45 0.50 -18.70 6.31
N GLU A 46 1.43 -19.60 6.66
CA GLU A 46 1.89 -19.82 8.04
C GLU A 46 2.37 -18.51 8.69
N PHE A 47 3.18 -17.72 7.95
CA PHE A 47 3.67 -16.43 8.44
C PHE A 47 2.54 -15.46 8.76
N ILE A 48 1.59 -15.30 7.83
CA ILE A 48 0.45 -14.39 8.00
C ILE A 48 -0.47 -14.86 9.13
N ASP A 49 -0.75 -16.16 9.23
CA ASP A 49 -1.61 -16.69 10.30
C ASP A 49 -0.96 -16.50 11.68
N ARG A 50 0.35 -16.66 11.76
CA ARG A 50 1.09 -16.38 12.99
C ARG A 50 1.08 -14.89 13.31
N ALA A 51 1.32 -14.02 12.33
CA ALA A 51 1.27 -12.58 12.51
C ALA A 51 -0.12 -12.10 12.98
N LYS A 52 -1.22 -12.68 12.49
CA LYS A 52 -2.60 -12.38 12.94
C LYS A 52 -2.83 -12.69 14.43
N ASN A 53 -2.06 -13.58 15.02
CA ASN A 53 -2.18 -13.89 16.44
C ASN A 53 -1.36 -12.93 17.33
N GLU A 54 -0.39 -12.20 16.75
CA GLU A 54 0.53 -11.35 17.49
C GLU A 54 0.27 -9.85 17.27
N PHE A 55 -0.37 -9.47 16.15
CA PHE A 55 -0.57 -8.08 15.74
C PHE A 55 -2.02 -7.78 15.38
N ASP A 56 -2.53 -6.64 15.82
CA ASP A 56 -3.89 -6.16 15.52
C ASP A 56 -4.04 -5.76 14.04
N THR A 57 -2.97 -5.24 13.44
CA THR A 57 -2.96 -4.76 12.04
C THR A 57 -1.70 -5.20 11.34
N ILE A 58 -1.86 -5.79 10.14
CA ILE A 58 -0.76 -6.23 9.30
C ILE A 58 -0.86 -5.47 7.97
N ILE A 59 0.22 -4.79 7.59
CA ILE A 59 0.32 -4.08 6.32
C ILE A 59 1.30 -4.82 5.42
N LEU A 60 0.80 -5.28 4.26
CA LEU A 60 1.61 -5.90 3.22
C LEU A 60 1.92 -4.85 2.14
N ASP A 61 3.16 -4.36 2.12
CA ASP A 61 3.63 -3.47 1.07
C ASP A 61 4.11 -4.28 -0.13
N THR A 62 3.56 -3.96 -1.31
CA THR A 62 3.76 -4.75 -2.53
C THR A 62 4.09 -3.87 -3.72
N SER A 63 4.76 -4.46 -4.71
CA SER A 63 4.97 -3.84 -6.01
C SER A 63 3.64 -3.63 -6.77
N PRO A 64 3.57 -2.67 -7.71
CA PRO A 64 2.36 -2.43 -8.49
C PRO A 64 1.85 -3.68 -9.22
N VAL A 65 0.53 -3.93 -9.16
CA VAL A 65 -0.14 -5.11 -9.73
C VAL A 65 0.12 -5.30 -11.24
N GLY A 66 0.35 -4.22 -11.99
CA GLY A 66 0.61 -4.29 -13.43
C GLY A 66 1.98 -4.84 -13.82
N ILE A 67 2.87 -5.08 -12.86
CA ILE A 67 4.26 -5.48 -13.10
C ILE A 67 4.54 -6.90 -12.59
N VAL A 68 3.94 -7.30 -11.46
CA VAL A 68 4.24 -8.58 -10.80
C VAL A 68 2.99 -9.23 -10.23
N THR A 69 2.97 -10.56 -10.27
CA THR A 69 1.88 -11.41 -9.73
C THR A 69 1.85 -11.46 -8.20
N ASP A 70 2.90 -10.96 -7.54
CA ASP A 70 3.06 -11.03 -6.08
C ASP A 70 1.89 -10.40 -5.32
N ALA A 71 1.40 -9.25 -5.80
CA ALA A 71 0.26 -8.56 -5.19
C ALA A 71 -1.04 -9.38 -5.31
N LEU A 72 -1.24 -10.14 -6.40
CA LEU A 72 -2.38 -11.02 -6.57
C LEU A 72 -2.34 -12.20 -5.59
N LEU A 73 -1.17 -12.81 -5.42
CA LEU A 73 -0.97 -13.90 -4.46
C LEU A 73 -1.22 -13.43 -3.02
N LEU A 74 -0.67 -12.26 -2.65
CA LEU A 74 -0.83 -11.70 -1.31
C LEU A 74 -2.24 -11.20 -1.03
N SER A 75 -2.97 -10.74 -2.04
CA SER A 75 -4.36 -10.28 -1.89
C SER A 75 -5.29 -11.37 -1.37
N GLN A 76 -4.99 -12.64 -1.68
CA GLN A 76 -5.76 -13.78 -1.19
C GLN A 76 -5.62 -14.00 0.32
N LEU A 77 -4.55 -13.48 0.93
CA LEU A 77 -4.27 -13.58 2.37
C LEU A 77 -4.74 -12.33 3.15
N ALA A 78 -5.09 -11.26 2.44
CA ALA A 78 -5.48 -9.98 3.00
C ALA A 78 -6.99 -9.88 3.23
N ASN A 79 -7.41 -9.15 4.26
CA ASN A 79 -8.81 -8.83 4.50
C ASN A 79 -9.32 -7.75 3.53
N VAL A 80 -8.44 -6.83 3.12
CA VAL A 80 -8.70 -5.78 2.14
C VAL A 80 -7.43 -5.45 1.37
N THR A 81 -7.58 -5.20 0.07
CA THR A 81 -6.50 -4.71 -0.79
C THR A 81 -6.76 -3.26 -1.17
N LEU A 82 -5.82 -2.38 -0.85
CA LEU A 82 -5.88 -0.96 -1.20
C LEU A 82 -5.15 -0.73 -2.52
N PHE A 83 -5.90 -0.41 -3.57
CA PHE A 83 -5.32 -0.01 -4.86
C PHE A 83 -5.13 1.51 -4.87
N ILE A 84 -3.87 1.95 -4.88
CA ILE A 84 -3.55 3.38 -4.83
C ILE A 84 -3.56 3.96 -6.24
N VAL A 85 -4.48 4.90 -6.47
CA VAL A 85 -4.57 5.70 -7.69
C VAL A 85 -3.99 7.07 -7.40
N ARG A 86 -2.94 7.45 -8.12
CA ARG A 86 -2.32 8.77 -7.98
C ARG A 86 -2.77 9.70 -9.10
N GLN A 87 -3.34 10.85 -8.73
CA GLN A 87 -3.79 11.86 -9.70
C GLN A 87 -2.65 12.26 -10.65
N ARG A 88 -2.93 12.32 -11.95
CA ARG A 88 -2.00 12.66 -13.04
C ARG A 88 -0.90 11.63 -13.35
N TYR A 89 -0.75 10.59 -12.53
CA TYR A 89 0.25 9.53 -12.73
C TYR A 89 -0.38 8.19 -13.13
N THR A 90 -1.43 7.78 -12.43
CA THR A 90 -2.09 6.51 -12.75
C THR A 90 -2.83 6.61 -14.07
N THR A 91 -2.51 5.72 -15.00
CA THR A 91 -3.09 5.69 -16.35
C THR A 91 -4.49 5.08 -16.34
N ARG A 92 -5.29 5.39 -17.37
CA ARG A 92 -6.59 4.72 -17.58
C ARG A 92 -6.43 3.21 -17.73
N GLY A 93 -5.36 2.77 -18.42
CA GLY A 93 -5.05 1.35 -18.59
C GLY A 93 -4.84 0.62 -17.29
N SER A 94 -4.19 1.26 -16.29
CA SER A 94 -4.01 0.66 -14.97
C SER A 94 -5.35 0.47 -14.23
N VAL A 95 -6.29 1.40 -14.38
CA VAL A 95 -7.63 1.28 -13.77
C VAL A 95 -8.48 0.23 -14.50
N GLN A 96 -8.36 0.12 -15.83
CA GLN A 96 -9.03 -0.92 -16.63
C GLN A 96 -8.51 -2.31 -16.24
N LEU A 97 -7.20 -2.46 -16.10
CA LEU A 97 -6.59 -3.72 -15.63
C LEU A 97 -7.14 -4.11 -14.26
N LEU A 98 -7.28 -3.16 -13.33
CA LEU A 98 -7.88 -3.43 -12.02
C LEU A 98 -9.33 -3.92 -12.15
N ASP A 99 -10.14 -3.30 -13.01
CA ASP A 99 -11.53 -3.71 -13.26
C ASP A 99 -11.60 -5.15 -13.81
N GLU A 100 -10.69 -5.50 -14.72
CA GLU A 100 -10.58 -6.86 -15.28
C GLU A 100 -10.21 -7.88 -14.18
N ILE A 101 -9.16 -7.60 -13.38
CA ILE A 101 -8.72 -8.45 -12.28
C ILE A 101 -9.85 -8.66 -11.26
N PHE A 102 -10.56 -7.58 -10.91
CA PHE A 102 -11.68 -7.64 -9.98
C PHE A 102 -12.83 -8.51 -10.54
N ARG A 103 -13.21 -8.33 -11.83
CA ARG A 103 -14.27 -9.12 -12.48
C ARG A 103 -13.92 -10.60 -12.62
N MET A 104 -12.62 -10.90 -12.77
CA MET A 104 -12.14 -12.29 -12.80
C MET A 104 -12.10 -12.95 -11.41
N GLY A 105 -12.30 -12.16 -10.35
CA GLY A 105 -12.22 -12.64 -8.97
C GLY A 105 -10.81 -12.93 -8.49
N GLU A 106 -9.81 -12.44 -9.21
CA GLU A 106 -8.39 -12.68 -8.90
C GLU A 106 -7.90 -11.85 -7.71
N MET A 107 -8.59 -10.75 -7.38
CA MET A 107 -8.29 -9.91 -6.24
C MET A 107 -9.56 -9.61 -5.43
N PRO A 108 -9.80 -10.30 -4.33
CA PRO A 108 -10.97 -10.06 -3.49
C PRO A 108 -10.83 -8.76 -2.69
N ASN A 109 -11.98 -8.19 -2.29
CA ASN A 109 -12.05 -7.09 -1.33
C ASN A 109 -11.17 -5.87 -1.68
N VAL A 110 -11.21 -5.40 -2.93
CA VAL A 110 -10.45 -4.24 -3.39
C VAL A 110 -11.14 -2.95 -3.00
N ALA A 111 -10.41 -2.02 -2.41
CA ALA A 111 -10.80 -0.63 -2.22
C ALA A 111 -9.82 0.30 -2.97
N ILE A 112 -10.34 1.36 -3.58
CA ILE A 112 -9.53 2.34 -4.30
C ILE A 112 -9.24 3.52 -3.39
N VAL A 113 -7.97 3.89 -3.27
CA VAL A 113 -7.52 5.10 -2.58
C VAL A 113 -6.96 6.07 -3.61
N VAL A 114 -7.54 7.27 -3.68
CA VAL A 114 -7.04 8.33 -4.56
C VAL A 114 -6.08 9.21 -3.78
N ASN A 115 -4.83 9.24 -4.24
CA ASN A 115 -3.75 9.99 -3.62
C ASN A 115 -3.31 11.19 -4.47
N ASP A 116 -2.57 12.12 -3.87
CA ASP A 116 -1.99 13.30 -4.54
C ASP A 116 -3.03 14.17 -5.26
N ILE A 117 -4.18 14.40 -4.60
CA ILE A 117 -5.25 15.22 -5.12
C ILE A 117 -4.87 16.69 -5.01
N SER A 118 -4.71 17.36 -6.17
CA SER A 118 -4.50 18.80 -6.21
C SER A 118 -5.81 19.55 -5.94
N ALA A 119 -5.87 20.32 -4.86
CA ALA A 119 -7.05 21.10 -4.48
C ALA A 119 -7.38 22.26 -5.46
N SER A 120 -6.51 22.58 -6.40
CA SER A 120 -6.60 23.80 -7.22
C SER A 120 -7.65 23.80 -8.33
N GLY A 121 -8.44 22.74 -8.53
CA GLY A 121 -9.44 22.72 -9.60
C GLY A 121 -10.82 22.20 -9.21
N TYR A 122 -10.93 21.28 -8.29
CA TYR A 122 -12.19 20.56 -8.01
C TYR A 122 -12.93 21.08 -6.77
N TYR A 123 -12.21 21.47 -5.74
CA TYR A 123 -12.83 22.00 -4.51
C TYR A 123 -13.38 23.41 -4.67
N SER A 124 -12.88 24.21 -5.60
CA SER A 124 -13.43 25.53 -5.91
C SER A 124 -14.85 25.47 -6.50
N TYR A 125 -15.19 24.38 -7.20
CA TYR A 125 -16.52 24.21 -7.80
C TYR A 125 -17.55 23.66 -6.81
N GLY A 126 -17.17 22.73 -5.94
CA GLY A 126 -18.04 22.11 -4.94
C GLY A 126 -18.43 23.08 -3.82
N LEU A 127 -17.52 23.95 -3.38
CA LEU A 127 -17.77 24.98 -2.38
C LEU A 127 -18.69 26.09 -2.92
N ARG A 128 -18.76 26.31 -4.22
CA ARG A 128 -19.59 27.34 -4.85
C ARG A 128 -21.04 26.90 -5.01
N TYR A 129 -21.35 25.60 -4.95
CA TYR A 129 -22.69 25.04 -5.10
C TYR A 129 -23.28 24.43 -3.83
N GLY A 130 -22.72 24.71 -2.65
CA GLY A 130 -23.37 24.46 -1.37
C GLY A 130 -23.66 23.01 -0.99
N TYR A 131 -23.02 22.02 -1.62
CA TYR A 131 -23.07 20.64 -1.15
C TYR A 131 -22.06 20.44 -0.01
N SER A 132 -22.40 21.00 1.13
CA SER A 132 -21.86 20.62 2.42
C SER A 132 -22.37 19.22 2.75
N LEU A 133 -21.63 18.18 2.37
CA LEU A 133 -21.76 16.89 3.04
C LEU A 133 -21.25 17.11 4.47
N GLY A 134 -22.20 17.21 5.40
CA GLY A 134 -22.00 17.56 6.80
C GLY A 134 -21.26 16.46 7.59
N TYR A 135 -19.97 16.29 7.34
CA TYR A 135 -19.06 15.57 8.19
C TYR A 135 -17.75 16.37 8.39
N GLY A 136 -17.68 17.06 9.53
CA GLY A 136 -16.40 17.35 10.17
C GLY A 136 -15.49 18.41 9.55
N ASN A 137 -15.97 19.65 9.38
CA ASN A 137 -15.14 20.80 8.99
C ASN A 137 -14.30 21.31 10.17
N ARG A 138 -13.37 20.49 10.72
CA ARG A 138 -12.50 20.96 11.83
C ARG A 138 -11.00 20.62 11.71
N TYR A 139 -10.52 19.88 10.70
CA TYR A 139 -9.11 19.44 10.71
C TYR A 139 -8.40 19.44 9.34
N TYR A 140 -8.85 20.17 8.33
CA TYR A 140 -8.07 20.28 7.11
C TYR A 140 -8.02 21.73 6.62
N ASP A 141 -6.97 22.45 7.07
CA ASP A 141 -6.53 23.68 6.44
C ASP A 141 -5.35 23.34 5.51
N PRO A 142 -5.56 23.27 4.17
CA PRO A 142 -4.50 22.97 3.21
C PRO A 142 -3.48 24.09 3.10
N GLY A 143 -3.76 25.29 3.67
CA GLY A 143 -2.88 26.47 3.57
C GLY A 143 -1.68 26.43 4.50
N ASN A 144 -1.67 25.60 5.54
CA ASN A 144 -0.64 25.63 6.56
C ASN A 144 0.49 24.60 6.37
N TYR A 145 0.36 23.68 5.41
CA TYR A 145 1.39 22.66 5.16
C TYR A 145 2.51 23.10 4.21
N TYR A 146 2.33 24.21 3.48
CA TYR A 146 3.31 24.68 2.47
C TYR A 146 3.96 26.04 2.77
N SER A 147 3.77 26.60 3.96
CA SER A 147 4.22 27.97 4.26
C SER A 147 5.25 28.11 5.39
N LYS A 148 5.98 27.04 5.75
CA LYS A 148 7.18 27.13 6.59
C LYS A 148 8.12 25.98 6.23
N ASP A 149 8.99 26.22 5.32
CA ASP A 149 10.44 26.05 5.33
C ASP A 149 10.94 26.03 3.89
N GLY A 150 11.66 27.07 3.52
CA GLY A 150 12.52 27.10 2.33
C GLY A 150 13.71 26.13 2.50
N GLY A 151 13.45 24.84 2.53
CA GLY A 151 14.42 23.75 2.64
C GLY A 151 14.28 22.80 1.45
N LYS A 152 15.36 22.66 0.70
CA LYS A 152 15.59 21.85 -0.49
C LYS A 152 14.85 20.50 -0.43
N SER A 153 13.95 20.25 -1.38
CA SER A 153 13.42 18.92 -1.64
C SER A 153 14.57 17.99 -2.07
N SER A 154 14.90 17.01 -1.25
CA SER A 154 15.68 15.86 -1.69
C SER A 154 14.76 15.00 -2.54
N GLY A 155 14.92 15.08 -3.86
CA GLY A 155 14.16 14.25 -4.79
C GLY A 155 14.54 12.78 -4.64
N TYR A 156 13.53 11.94 -4.40
CA TYR A 156 13.66 10.48 -4.36
C TYR A 156 13.56 9.81 -5.74
N TYR A 157 13.60 10.60 -6.83
CA TYR A 157 13.60 10.06 -8.19
C TYR A 157 14.57 10.86 -9.03
N THR A 158 15.75 10.34 -9.29
CA THR A 158 16.61 10.76 -10.39
C THR A 158 16.12 10.05 -11.66
N ASN A 159 15.70 10.84 -12.66
CA ASN A 159 15.56 10.34 -14.03
C ASN A 159 16.95 10.02 -14.57
N ASP A 160 17.16 8.80 -14.97
CA ASP A 160 18.07 8.37 -16.04
C ASP A 160 17.28 7.43 -16.95
#